data_df28820de78f23b8ae8549369ec376b8
#
_entry.id   df28820de78f23b8ae8549369ec376b8
#
_cell.length_a   1.000
_cell.length_b   1.000
_cell.length_c   1.000
_cell.angle_alpha   90.00
_cell.angle_beta   90.00
_cell.angle_gamma   90.00
#
_symmetry.space_group_name_H-M   'P 1'
#
loop_
_entity.id
_entity.type
_entity.pdbx_description
1 polymer ?
#
loop_
_entity_poly.entity_id
_entity_poly.type
_entity_poly.pdbx_seq_one_letter_code
_entity_poly.pdbx_strand_id
1 'polypeptide(L)' 'MTVSLREIAQHAAPTPKQLEAMTRLRQAAVVYGMALVELLPDGPDKTWVIRNHRTTAMWANVAGERER' A
#
# COMPACT_ATOMS: atom_id res chain seq x y z
N MET A 1 23.95 -13.72 -4.17
CA MET A 1 23.48 -13.35 -5.50
C MET A 1 23.47 -11.84 -5.65
N THR A 2 23.96 -11.33 -6.74
CA THR A 2 24.06 -9.89 -6.94
C THR A 2 22.96 -9.41 -7.88
N VAL A 3 22.21 -8.43 -7.45
CA VAL A 3 21.19 -7.80 -8.28
C VAL A 3 21.86 -6.67 -9.06
N SER A 4 21.64 -6.61 -10.37
CA SER A 4 22.23 -5.58 -11.19
C SER A 4 21.58 -4.21 -10.91
N LEU A 5 22.35 -3.14 -11.12
CA LEU A 5 21.81 -1.79 -10.98
C LEU A 5 20.68 -1.54 -11.96
N ARG A 6 20.72 -2.16 -13.13
CA ARG A 6 19.66 -2.05 -14.12
C ARG A 6 18.35 -2.64 -13.58
N GLU A 7 18.41 -3.78 -12.93
CA GLU A 7 17.22 -4.39 -12.34
C GLU A 7 16.65 -3.51 -11.24
N ILE A 8 17.50 -2.97 -10.40
CA ILE A 8 17.09 -2.05 -9.34
C ILE A 8 16.41 -0.83 -9.94
N ALA A 9 17.00 -0.24 -10.97
CA ALA A 9 16.44 0.94 -11.61
C ALA A 9 15.09 0.66 -12.28
N GLN A 10 14.95 -0.50 -12.92
CA GLN A 10 13.69 -0.89 -13.55
C GLN A 10 12.59 -1.08 -12.52
N HIS A 11 12.90 -1.70 -11.39
CA HIS A 11 11.92 -1.88 -10.32
C HIS A 11 11.58 -0.56 -9.63
N ALA A 12 12.53 0.36 -9.58
CA ALA A 12 12.31 1.66 -8.96
C ALA A 12 11.51 2.63 -9.82
N ALA A 13 11.34 2.32 -11.11
CA ALA A 13 10.66 3.21 -12.06
C ALA A 13 9.34 2.60 -12.52
N PRO A 14 8.25 2.77 -11.75
CA PRO A 14 6.95 2.24 -12.15
C PRO A 14 6.43 2.93 -13.42
N THR A 15 5.63 2.20 -14.18
CA THR A 15 4.98 2.75 -15.38
C THR A 15 3.92 3.77 -14.96
N PRO A 16 3.51 4.68 -15.89
CA PRO A 16 2.42 5.62 -15.59
C PRO A 16 1.13 4.92 -15.17
N LYS A 17 0.83 3.78 -15.75
CA LYS A 17 -0.34 2.99 -15.38
C LYS A 17 -0.22 2.45 -13.95
N GLN A 18 0.96 1.99 -13.57
CA GLN A 18 1.21 1.54 -12.21
C GLN A 18 1.10 2.68 -11.22
N LEU A 19 1.63 3.86 -11.56
CA LEU A 19 1.53 5.05 -10.71
C LEU A 19 0.07 5.44 -10.49
N GLU A 20 -0.74 5.41 -11.53
CA GLU A 20 -2.16 5.72 -11.40
C GLU A 20 -2.87 4.72 -10.48
N ALA A 21 -2.61 3.44 -10.67
CA ALA A 21 -3.20 2.40 -9.83
C ALA A 21 -2.78 2.55 -8.38
N MET A 22 -1.50 2.82 -8.13
CA MET A 22 -0.98 3.03 -6.78
C MET A 22 -1.59 4.25 -6.11
N THR A 23 -1.80 5.32 -6.89
CA THR A 23 -2.45 6.53 -6.37
C THR A 23 -3.88 6.23 -5.94
N ARG A 24 -4.63 5.50 -6.76
CA ARG A 24 -6.01 5.12 -6.44
C ARG A 24 -6.07 4.23 -5.21
N LEU A 25 -5.17 3.26 -5.11
CA LEU A 25 -5.10 2.38 -3.95
C LEU A 25 -4.79 3.17 -2.69
N ARG A 26 -3.86 4.11 -2.78
CA ARG A 26 -3.49 4.94 -1.65
C ARG A 26 -4.65 5.81 -1.18
N GLN A 27 -5.37 6.42 -2.12
CA GLN A 27 -6.55 7.21 -1.80
C GLN A 27 -7.63 6.37 -1.13
N ALA A 28 -7.90 5.18 -1.66
CA ALA A 28 -8.87 4.27 -1.08
C ALA A 28 -8.45 3.83 0.33
N ALA A 29 -7.16 3.57 0.52
CA ALA A 29 -6.63 3.19 1.83
C ALA A 29 -6.81 4.31 2.86
N VAL A 30 -6.57 5.56 2.47
CA VAL A 30 -6.75 6.71 3.35
C VAL A 30 -8.22 6.85 3.76
N VAL A 31 -9.14 6.78 2.81
CA VAL A 31 -10.57 6.91 3.07
C VAL A 31 -11.05 5.80 4.01
N TYR A 32 -10.68 4.58 3.73
CA TYR A 32 -11.04 3.44 4.57
C TYR A 32 -10.40 3.54 5.95
N GLY A 33 -9.13 3.93 6.00
CA GLY A 33 -8.43 4.13 7.26
C GLY A 33 -9.09 5.17 8.14
N MET A 34 -9.52 6.29 7.56
CA MET A 34 -10.24 7.32 8.28
C MET A 34 -11.57 6.81 8.83
N ALA A 35 -12.28 6.02 8.02
CA ALA A 35 -13.54 5.42 8.46
C ALA A 35 -13.32 4.45 9.62
N LEU A 36 -12.25 3.66 9.58
CA LEU A 36 -11.91 2.74 10.68
C LEU A 36 -11.68 3.50 11.98
N VAL A 37 -10.92 4.60 11.91
CA VAL A 37 -10.64 5.41 13.09
C VAL A 37 -11.91 6.04 13.66
N GLU A 38 -12.76 6.53 12.77
CA GLU A 38 -13.97 7.26 13.16
C GLU A 38 -15.09 6.36 13.66
N LEU A 39 -15.30 5.23 12.99
CA LEU A 39 -16.50 4.41 13.20
C LEU A 39 -16.31 3.26 14.18
N LEU A 40 -15.08 2.81 14.40
CA LEU A 40 -14.85 1.71 15.32
C LEU A 40 -14.74 2.20 16.76
N PRO A 41 -15.31 1.46 17.72
CA PRO A 41 -15.14 1.79 19.14
C PRO A 41 -13.69 1.60 19.56
N ASP A 42 -13.23 2.43 20.49
CA ASP A 42 -11.87 2.32 21.02
C ASP A 42 -11.67 1.00 21.74
N GLY A 43 -10.47 0.45 21.59
CA GLY A 43 -10.12 -0.80 22.25
C GLY A 43 -9.04 -1.55 21.48
N PRO A 44 -8.62 -2.72 22.01
CA PRO A 44 -7.54 -3.49 21.39
C PRO A 44 -7.90 -3.99 19.99
N ASP A 45 -9.16 -4.25 19.70
CA ASP A 45 -9.59 -4.69 18.39
C ASP A 45 -9.39 -3.59 17.34
N LYS A 46 -9.73 -2.36 17.69
CA LYS A 46 -9.51 -1.22 16.79
C LYS A 46 -8.03 -1.03 16.48
N THR A 47 -7.18 -1.14 17.50
CA THR A 47 -5.73 -1.05 17.32
C THR A 47 -5.23 -2.12 16.36
N TRP A 48 -5.71 -3.34 16.50
CA TRP A 48 -5.37 -4.47 15.64
C TRP A 48 -5.78 -4.21 14.19
N VAL A 49 -7.02 -3.75 13.98
CA VAL A 49 -7.56 -3.47 12.65
C VAL A 49 -6.75 -2.38 11.96
N ILE A 50 -6.45 -1.30 12.66
CA ILE A 50 -5.67 -0.19 12.10
C ILE A 50 -4.27 -0.67 11.72
N ARG A 51 -3.64 -1.47 12.56
CA ARG A 51 -2.31 -2.02 12.30
C ARG A 51 -2.33 -2.92 11.06
N ASN A 52 -3.33 -3.78 10.94
CA ASN A 52 -3.47 -4.65 9.78
C ASN A 52 -3.77 -3.87 8.51
N HIS A 53 -4.54 -2.79 8.61
CA HIS A 53 -4.81 -1.92 7.48
C HIS A 53 -3.53 -1.30 6.93
N ARG A 54 -2.65 -0.83 7.81
CA ARG A 54 -1.35 -0.28 7.41
C ARG A 54 -0.52 -1.32 6.68
N THR A 55 -0.48 -2.53 7.21
CA THR A 55 0.25 -3.65 6.60
C THR A 55 -0.32 -3.98 5.22
N THR A 56 -1.64 -4.03 5.11
CA THR A 56 -2.31 -4.29 3.84
C THR A 56 -1.98 -3.21 2.80
N ALA A 57 -2.01 -1.95 3.20
CA ALA A 57 -1.69 -0.84 2.30
C ALA A 57 -0.24 -0.92 1.81
N MET A 58 0.68 -1.27 2.68
CA MET A 58 2.08 -1.46 2.32
C MET A 58 2.24 -2.59 1.31
N TRP A 59 1.62 -3.73 1.55
CA TRP A 59 1.69 -4.87 0.62
C TRP A 59 1.00 -4.58 -0.71
N ALA A 60 -0.06 -3.77 -0.71
CA ALA A 60 -0.71 -3.36 -1.94
C ALA A 60 0.24 -2.56 -2.83
N ASN A 61 1.05 -1.68 -2.24
CA ASN A 61 2.07 -0.95 -2.98
C ASN A 61 3.11 -1.89 -3.58
N VAL A 62 3.57 -2.87 -2.80
CA VAL A 62 4.53 -3.87 -3.28
C VAL A 62 3.92 -4.66 -4.44
N ALA A 63 2.69 -5.10 -4.31
CA ALA A 63 2.01 -5.85 -5.36
C ALA A 63 1.86 -5.01 -6.63
N GLY A 64 1.50 -3.74 -6.48
CA GLY A 64 1.36 -2.82 -7.61
C GLY A 64 2.67 -2.62 -8.36
N GLU A 65 3.79 -2.58 -7.65
CA GLU A 65 5.10 -2.45 -8.26
C GLU A 65 5.51 -3.69 -9.04
N ARG A 66 5.04 -4.85 -8.63
CA ARG A 66 5.37 -6.13 -9.29
C ARG A 66 4.46 -6.44 -10.47
N GLU A 67 3.31 -5.80 -10.55
CA GLU A 67 2.38 -6.00 -11.65
C GLU A 67 2.97 -5.50 -12.97
N ARG A 68 2.77 -6.24 -14.01
CA ARG A 68 3.28 -5.91 -15.34
C ARG A 68 2.13 -5.65 -16.29
#